data_6c84b22a5f89d54f70396ba3c7186140
#
_entry.id   6c84b22a5f89d54f70396ba3c7186140
#
_cell.length_a   1.000
_cell.length_b   1.000
_cell.length_c   1.000
_cell.angle_alpha   90.00
_cell.angle_beta   90.00
_cell.angle_gamma   90.00
#
_symmetry.space_group_name_H-M   'P 1'
#
loop_
_entity.id
_entity.type
_entity.pdbx_description
1 polymer ?
#
loop_
_entity_poly.entity_id
_entity_poly.type
_entity_poly.pdbx_seq_one_letter_code
_entity_poly.pdbx_strand_id
1 'polypeptide(L)'
;MKKKIKRIIKQCLSIGRDSINFAAFLVEMIFKNKLHNSFSRRYSGKVAILANGPSLKEVLPKLQMDKFSDTDFIVLNFFGMEAVFTRIKPKHYCLADPMFFHPNHKQKEVRNLFSVLNRNVDWDMNIYTPIGSVDDFKVFSALSNPHIRLVSLNTITYKGFECLRHFFYKHGLSMPLAQTVANMVIYVGTNSGYQQIGLYGVDHTFFDSMCVD
;
A
#
# COMPACT_ATOMS: atom_id res chain seq x y z
N MET A 1 -33.25 -16.67 32.51
CA MET A 1 -32.99 -15.28 32.99
C MET A 1 -31.50 -14.97 33.07
N LYS A 2 -30.64 -15.71 33.78
CA LYS A 2 -29.19 -15.44 33.94
C LYS A 2 -28.41 -15.33 32.62
N LYS A 3 -28.68 -16.20 31.59
CA LYS A 3 -28.01 -16.13 30.26
C LYS A 3 -28.33 -14.84 29.50
N LYS A 4 -29.58 -14.34 29.57
CA LYS A 4 -30.00 -13.10 28.90
C LYS A 4 -29.35 -11.89 29.55
N ILE A 5 -29.26 -11.84 30.87
CA ILE A 5 -28.58 -10.78 31.62
C ILE A 5 -27.08 -10.74 31.28
N LYS A 6 -26.39 -11.90 31.28
CA LYS A 6 -24.97 -11.99 30.90
C LYS A 6 -24.73 -11.49 29.46
N ARG A 7 -25.65 -11.78 28.51
CA ARG A 7 -25.56 -11.29 27.12
C ARG A 7 -25.70 -9.78 27.05
N ILE A 8 -26.64 -9.20 27.77
CA ILE A 8 -26.85 -7.73 27.82
C ILE A 8 -25.61 -7.04 28.40
N ILE A 9 -25.09 -7.53 29.54
CA ILE A 9 -23.88 -6.98 30.17
C ILE A 9 -22.70 -7.04 29.18
N LYS A 10 -22.49 -8.17 28.49
CA LYS A 10 -21.43 -8.31 27.49
C LYS A 10 -21.60 -7.31 26.32
N GLN A 11 -22.81 -7.07 25.86
CA GLN A 11 -23.11 -6.07 24.84
C GLN A 11 -22.81 -4.64 25.32
N CYS A 12 -23.25 -4.27 26.53
CA CYS A 12 -22.95 -2.94 27.08
C CYS A 12 -21.45 -2.71 27.26
N LEU A 13 -20.71 -3.72 27.73
CA LEU A 13 -19.24 -3.64 27.85
C LEU A 13 -18.55 -3.51 26.49
N SER A 14 -19.05 -4.23 25.48
CA SER A 14 -18.53 -4.11 24.10
C SER A 14 -18.75 -2.69 23.54
N ILE A 15 -19.96 -2.13 23.69
CA ILE A 15 -20.27 -0.78 23.23
C ILE A 15 -19.39 0.25 23.93
N GLY A 16 -19.21 0.13 25.26
CA GLY A 16 -18.34 1.04 26.02
C GLY A 16 -16.89 1.00 25.53
N ARG A 17 -16.35 -0.21 25.33
CA ARG A 17 -15.00 -0.40 24.76
C ARG A 17 -14.88 0.17 23.36
N ASP A 18 -15.85 -0.09 22.49
CA ASP A 18 -15.82 0.37 21.09
C ASP A 18 -15.94 1.88 21.01
N SER A 19 -16.71 2.51 21.94
CA SER A 19 -16.79 3.97 22.07
C SER A 19 -15.44 4.60 22.46
N ILE A 20 -14.76 4.03 23.46
CA ILE A 20 -13.42 4.50 23.89
C ILE A 20 -12.40 4.35 22.76
N ASN A 21 -12.38 3.18 22.11
CA ASN A 21 -11.49 2.92 20.99
C ASN A 21 -11.74 3.87 19.82
N PHE A 22 -13.00 4.17 19.54
CA PHE A 22 -13.37 5.09 18.47
C PHE A 22 -12.95 6.53 18.79
N ALA A 23 -13.16 6.99 20.03
CA ALA A 23 -12.69 8.31 20.46
C ALA A 23 -11.15 8.42 20.35
N ALA A 24 -10.41 7.40 20.81
CA ALA A 24 -8.96 7.36 20.68
C ALA A 24 -8.51 7.36 19.21
N PHE A 25 -9.20 6.60 18.35
CA PHE A 25 -8.95 6.60 16.90
C PHE A 25 -9.18 7.99 16.28
N LEU A 26 -10.26 8.70 16.64
CA LEU A 26 -10.52 10.05 16.12
C LEU A 26 -9.44 11.04 16.52
N VAL A 27 -8.98 10.98 17.77
CA VAL A 27 -7.85 11.79 18.24
C VAL A 27 -6.59 11.48 17.44
N GLU A 28 -6.24 10.21 17.30
CA GLU A 28 -5.08 9.78 16.51
C GLU A 28 -5.19 10.23 15.05
N MET A 29 -6.37 10.14 14.45
CA MET A 29 -6.65 10.57 13.09
C MET A 29 -6.41 12.08 12.91
N ILE A 30 -6.87 12.91 13.84
CA ILE A 30 -6.72 14.37 13.77
C ILE A 30 -5.23 14.77 13.81
N PHE A 31 -4.43 14.11 14.65
CA PHE A 31 -3.04 14.50 14.86
C PHE A 31 -2.05 13.86 13.86
N LYS A 32 -2.35 12.67 13.33
CA LYS A 32 -1.40 11.91 12.49
C LYS A 32 -1.77 11.86 11.02
N ASN A 33 -3.01 12.17 10.64
CA ASN A 33 -3.49 12.02 9.27
C ASN A 33 -3.62 13.35 8.54
N LYS A 34 -3.58 13.26 7.21
CA LYS A 34 -4.22 14.25 6.36
C LYS A 34 -5.71 13.93 6.30
N LEU A 35 -6.56 14.89 6.68
CA LEU A 35 -8.00 14.71 6.71
C LEU A 35 -8.68 14.77 5.34
N HIS A 36 -7.92 14.96 4.26
CA HIS A 36 -8.41 14.89 2.89
C HIS A 36 -8.02 13.56 2.25
N ASN A 37 -8.87 13.04 1.40
CA ASN A 37 -8.62 11.81 0.67
C ASN A 37 -7.47 12.01 -0.33
N SER A 38 -6.39 11.27 -0.18
CA SER A 38 -5.25 11.27 -1.10
C SER A 38 -5.55 10.50 -2.40
N PHE A 39 -6.60 9.67 -2.41
CA PHE A 39 -7.02 8.92 -3.59
C PHE A 39 -7.93 9.76 -4.46
N SER A 40 -7.56 9.92 -5.71
CA SER A 40 -8.54 10.26 -6.74
C SER A 40 -9.01 8.95 -7.39
N ARG A 41 -10.30 8.66 -7.32
CA ARG A 41 -10.92 7.55 -8.05
C ARG A 41 -10.94 7.85 -9.55
N ARG A 42 -9.77 7.87 -10.16
CA ARG A 42 -9.59 8.22 -11.57
C ARG A 42 -9.43 7.01 -12.48
N TYR A 43 -9.31 5.83 -11.87
CA TYR A 43 -8.99 4.61 -12.58
C TYR A 43 -10.21 3.69 -12.62
N SER A 44 -10.26 2.83 -13.63
CA SER A 44 -11.30 1.84 -13.83
C SER A 44 -10.71 0.61 -14.52
N GLY A 45 -11.48 -0.46 -14.63
CA GLY A 45 -11.06 -1.68 -15.32
C GLY A 45 -10.17 -2.57 -14.44
N LYS A 46 -9.08 -3.06 -15.02
CA LYS A 46 -8.23 -4.09 -14.44
C LYS A 46 -6.90 -3.52 -13.97
N VAL A 47 -6.38 -4.04 -12.87
CA VAL A 47 -5.01 -3.78 -12.43
C VAL A 47 -4.33 -5.08 -12.01
N ALA A 48 -3.06 -5.22 -12.39
CA ALA A 48 -2.19 -6.30 -11.95
C ALA A 48 -1.20 -5.77 -10.90
N ILE A 49 -1.21 -6.37 -9.73
CA ILE A 49 -0.24 -6.14 -8.67
C ILE A 49 0.92 -7.10 -8.88
N LEU A 50 2.11 -6.56 -9.09
CA LEU A 50 3.34 -7.31 -9.30
C LEU A 50 4.22 -7.19 -8.05
N ALA A 51 4.18 -8.23 -7.20
CA ALA A 51 5.01 -8.31 -6.00
C ALA A 51 6.36 -9.02 -6.29
N ASN A 52 7.23 -9.13 -5.29
CA ASN A 52 8.60 -9.61 -5.48
C ASN A 52 8.80 -11.11 -5.14
N GLY A 53 7.71 -11.88 -5.03
CA GLY A 53 7.81 -13.31 -4.75
C GLY A 53 8.34 -14.13 -5.94
N PRO A 54 8.88 -15.33 -5.70
CA PRO A 54 9.50 -16.18 -6.71
C PRO A 54 8.62 -16.47 -7.92
N SER A 55 7.31 -16.64 -7.75
CA SER A 55 6.36 -16.91 -8.84
C SER A 55 6.23 -15.77 -9.85
N LEU A 56 6.68 -14.55 -9.49
CA LEU A 56 6.69 -13.44 -10.43
C LEU A 56 7.54 -13.74 -11.67
N LYS A 57 8.64 -14.49 -11.54
CA LYS A 57 9.52 -14.84 -12.65
C LYS A 57 8.79 -15.56 -13.80
N GLU A 58 7.76 -16.34 -13.48
CA GLU A 58 6.93 -17.04 -14.48
C GLU A 58 5.97 -16.09 -15.20
N VAL A 59 5.65 -14.96 -14.59
CA VAL A 59 4.68 -13.98 -15.11
C VAL A 59 5.38 -12.90 -15.93
N LEU A 60 6.59 -12.48 -15.56
CA LEU A 60 7.33 -11.40 -16.23
C LEU A 60 7.39 -11.54 -17.76
N PRO A 61 7.68 -12.72 -18.36
CA PRO A 61 7.70 -12.88 -19.81
C PRO A 61 6.33 -12.69 -20.47
N LYS A 62 5.25 -12.87 -19.69
CA LYS A 62 3.87 -12.86 -20.18
C LYS A 62 3.19 -11.48 -20.05
N LEU A 63 3.83 -10.51 -19.39
CA LEU A 63 3.23 -9.18 -19.12
C LEU A 63 2.95 -8.36 -20.40
N GLN A 64 3.56 -8.71 -21.51
CA GLN A 64 3.34 -8.04 -22.80
C GLN A 64 2.37 -8.80 -23.73
N MET A 65 1.78 -9.90 -23.26
CA MET A 65 0.77 -10.64 -24.01
C MET A 65 -0.58 -9.93 -23.97
N ASP A 66 -1.46 -10.23 -24.92
CA ASP A 66 -2.82 -9.67 -25.05
C ASP A 66 -3.64 -9.73 -23.77
N LYS A 67 -3.35 -10.73 -22.92
CA LYS A 67 -3.97 -10.87 -21.59
C LYS A 67 -3.85 -9.62 -20.72
N PHE A 68 -2.83 -8.81 -20.90
CA PHE A 68 -2.54 -7.62 -20.11
C PHE A 68 -2.71 -6.32 -20.90
N SER A 69 -3.21 -6.36 -22.15
CA SER A 69 -3.35 -5.17 -23.01
C SER A 69 -4.16 -4.04 -22.37
N ASP A 70 -5.24 -4.38 -21.64
CA ASP A 70 -6.11 -3.42 -20.96
C ASP A 70 -5.91 -3.44 -19.43
N THR A 71 -4.70 -3.71 -18.98
CA THR A 71 -4.40 -3.87 -17.56
C THR A 71 -3.38 -2.84 -17.12
N ASP A 72 -3.74 -2.04 -16.14
CA ASP A 72 -2.79 -1.18 -15.43
C ASP A 72 -1.93 -1.99 -14.46
N PHE A 73 -0.78 -1.45 -14.07
CA PHE A 73 0.12 -2.14 -13.17
C PHE A 73 0.38 -1.35 -11.89
N ILE A 74 0.41 -2.08 -10.77
CA ILE A 74 0.91 -1.61 -9.48
C ILE A 74 2.14 -2.45 -9.15
N VAL A 75 3.25 -1.79 -8.87
CA VAL A 75 4.51 -2.42 -8.51
C VAL A 75 4.98 -1.98 -7.13
N LEU A 76 5.92 -2.69 -6.55
CA LEU A 76 6.40 -2.41 -5.20
C LEU A 76 7.90 -2.68 -5.01
N ASN A 77 8.47 -2.13 -3.95
CA ASN A 77 9.85 -2.34 -3.53
C ASN A 77 10.87 -2.09 -4.65
N PHE A 78 11.74 -3.07 -4.96
CA PHE A 78 12.78 -2.94 -5.99
C PHE A 78 12.34 -3.25 -7.41
N PHE A 79 11.03 -3.38 -7.69
CA PHE A 79 10.54 -3.70 -9.03
C PHE A 79 11.02 -2.72 -10.12
N GLY A 80 11.32 -1.47 -9.76
CA GLY A 80 11.90 -0.48 -10.68
C GLY A 80 13.26 -0.89 -11.27
N MET A 81 13.92 -1.89 -10.70
CA MET A 81 15.18 -2.45 -11.19
C MET A 81 14.97 -3.56 -12.23
N GLU A 82 13.75 -4.06 -12.41
CA GLU A 82 13.42 -5.08 -13.39
C GLU A 82 13.44 -4.52 -14.82
N ALA A 83 14.02 -5.26 -15.76
CA ALA A 83 14.11 -4.84 -17.17
C ALA A 83 12.75 -4.57 -17.84
N VAL A 84 11.68 -5.17 -17.30
CA VAL A 84 10.32 -5.01 -17.81
C VAL A 84 9.67 -3.70 -17.34
N PHE A 85 10.19 -3.04 -16.30
CA PHE A 85 9.60 -1.86 -15.65
C PHE A 85 9.24 -0.75 -16.64
N THR A 86 10.21 -0.32 -17.46
CA THR A 86 10.01 0.76 -18.45
C THR A 86 9.09 0.35 -19.59
N ARG A 87 8.93 -0.94 -19.85
CA ARG A 87 8.05 -1.47 -20.90
C ARG A 87 6.59 -1.51 -20.49
N ILE A 88 6.32 -1.92 -19.23
CA ILE A 88 4.94 -2.00 -18.72
C ILE A 88 4.41 -0.67 -18.20
N LYS A 89 5.30 0.31 -17.96
CA LYS A 89 4.97 1.68 -17.51
C LYS A 89 3.92 1.70 -16.38
N PRO A 90 4.23 1.16 -15.18
CA PRO A 90 3.24 1.03 -14.11
C PRO A 90 2.74 2.40 -13.67
N LYS A 91 1.42 2.53 -13.50
CA LYS A 91 0.79 3.78 -13.03
C LYS A 91 0.96 4.00 -11.53
N HIS A 92 1.25 2.95 -10.79
CA HIS A 92 1.32 2.97 -9.33
C HIS A 92 2.56 2.24 -8.84
N TYR A 93 3.25 2.87 -7.89
CA TYR A 93 4.43 2.31 -7.23
C TYR A 93 4.26 2.43 -5.71
N CYS A 94 4.40 1.35 -4.96
CA CYS A 94 4.21 1.35 -3.51
C CYS A 94 5.53 1.08 -2.78
N LEU A 95 5.87 1.94 -1.85
CA LEU A 95 7.03 1.84 -0.97
C LEU A 95 6.57 1.97 0.48
N ALA A 96 6.74 0.94 1.30
CA ALA A 96 6.33 0.93 2.70
C ALA A 96 7.43 0.48 3.66
N ASP A 97 8.46 -0.19 3.16
CA ASP A 97 9.55 -0.66 4.00
C ASP A 97 10.40 0.52 4.47
N PRO A 98 10.76 0.60 5.77
CA PRO A 98 11.59 1.66 6.34
C PRO A 98 12.91 1.91 5.60
N MET A 99 13.48 0.90 4.94
CA MET A 99 14.73 1.07 4.16
C MET A 99 14.64 2.12 3.07
N PHE A 100 13.43 2.41 2.53
CA PHE A 100 13.24 3.42 1.50
C PHE A 100 13.15 4.85 2.03
N PHE A 101 13.10 5.02 3.35
CA PHE A 101 12.93 6.32 4.01
C PHE A 101 14.14 6.72 4.85
N HIS A 102 14.89 5.75 5.37
CA HIS A 102 16.01 5.99 6.26
C HIS A 102 17.29 5.34 5.74
N PRO A 103 18.45 6.00 5.93
CA PRO A 103 19.75 5.39 5.64
C PRO A 103 19.95 4.09 6.43
N ASN A 104 20.31 3.00 5.73
CA ASN A 104 20.57 1.69 6.29
C ASN A 104 21.63 0.95 5.47
N HIS A 105 21.86 -0.34 5.77
CA HIS A 105 22.83 -1.19 5.07
C HIS A 105 22.55 -1.34 3.55
N LYS A 106 21.32 -1.12 3.07
CA LYS A 106 20.94 -1.14 1.65
C LYS A 106 20.88 0.25 1.00
N GLN A 107 21.49 1.26 1.61
CA GLN A 107 21.42 2.64 1.14
C GLN A 107 21.86 2.81 -0.32
N LYS A 108 22.89 2.08 -0.76
CA LYS A 108 23.39 2.15 -2.14
C LYS A 108 22.35 1.66 -3.14
N GLU A 109 21.74 0.50 -2.85
CA GLU A 109 20.71 -0.11 -3.69
C GLU A 109 19.47 0.78 -3.78
N VAL A 110 19.04 1.36 -2.67
CA VAL A 110 17.88 2.25 -2.61
C VAL A 110 18.16 3.55 -3.38
N ARG A 111 19.35 4.16 -3.22
CA ARG A 111 19.74 5.35 -4.01
C ARG A 111 19.82 5.04 -5.50
N ASN A 112 20.30 3.84 -5.86
CA ASN A 112 20.31 3.40 -7.26
C ASN A 112 18.89 3.28 -7.81
N LEU A 113 17.97 2.69 -7.04
CA LEU A 113 16.55 2.64 -7.42
C LEU A 113 16.00 4.03 -7.70
N PHE A 114 16.18 5.00 -6.80
CA PHE A 114 15.67 6.36 -7.00
C PHE A 114 16.32 7.07 -8.19
N SER A 115 17.61 6.82 -8.44
CA SER A 115 18.31 7.33 -9.64
C SER A 115 17.71 6.74 -10.91
N VAL A 116 17.39 5.44 -10.92
CA VAL A 116 16.73 4.77 -12.06
C VAL A 116 15.33 5.35 -12.29
N LEU A 117 14.53 5.54 -11.23
CA LEU A 117 13.20 6.14 -11.34
C LEU A 117 13.28 7.58 -11.89
N ASN A 118 14.19 8.40 -11.37
CA ASN A 118 14.38 9.77 -11.86
C ASN A 118 14.73 9.82 -13.35
N ARG A 119 15.55 8.90 -13.83
CA ARG A 119 16.06 8.92 -15.21
C ARG A 119 15.11 8.28 -16.22
N ASN A 120 14.44 7.19 -15.82
CA ASN A 120 13.79 6.30 -16.77
C ASN A 120 12.27 6.45 -16.81
N VAL A 121 11.65 7.13 -15.84
CA VAL A 121 10.19 7.32 -15.85
C VAL A 121 9.85 8.48 -16.77
N ASP A 122 9.21 8.19 -17.90
CA ASP A 122 8.73 9.14 -18.92
C ASP A 122 7.19 9.13 -19.04
N TRP A 123 6.49 8.56 -18.04
CA TRP A 123 5.03 8.45 -17.96
C TRP A 123 4.53 8.86 -16.57
N ASP A 124 3.28 9.25 -16.46
CA ASP A 124 2.68 9.65 -15.19
C ASP A 124 2.56 8.46 -14.24
N MET A 125 3.26 8.52 -13.12
CA MET A 125 3.33 7.49 -12.11
C MET A 125 3.11 8.06 -10.70
N ASN A 126 2.26 7.41 -9.91
CA ASN A 126 2.07 7.73 -8.50
C ASN A 126 2.95 6.85 -7.63
N ILE A 127 3.78 7.45 -6.76
CA ILE A 127 4.49 6.73 -5.69
C ILE A 127 3.70 6.90 -4.40
N TYR A 128 3.33 5.79 -3.78
CA TYR A 128 2.60 5.74 -2.51
C TYR A 128 3.53 5.42 -1.36
N THR A 129 3.49 6.25 -0.32
CA THR A 129 4.29 6.09 0.90
C THR A 129 3.44 6.32 2.15
N PRO A 130 3.78 5.71 3.31
CA PRO A 130 3.16 6.05 4.58
C PRO A 130 3.31 7.55 4.89
N ILE A 131 2.25 8.17 5.42
CA ILE A 131 2.26 9.62 5.72
C ILE A 131 3.37 10.01 6.70
N GLY A 132 3.64 9.17 7.69
CA GLY A 132 4.71 9.41 8.68
C GLY A 132 6.12 9.40 8.11
N SER A 133 6.32 8.91 6.88
CA SER A 133 7.64 8.80 6.23
C SER A 133 7.80 9.74 5.02
N VAL A 134 6.83 10.61 4.76
CA VAL A 134 6.83 11.44 3.54
C VAL A 134 8.00 12.43 3.49
N ASP A 135 8.30 13.08 4.60
CA ASP A 135 9.36 14.10 4.62
C ASP A 135 10.74 13.45 4.56
N ASP A 136 10.95 12.37 5.28
CA ASP A 136 12.18 11.57 5.18
C ASP A 136 12.36 11.02 3.77
N PHE A 137 11.28 10.53 3.14
CA PHE A 137 11.29 10.05 1.77
C PHE A 137 11.72 11.14 0.78
N LYS A 138 11.16 12.35 0.87
CA LYS A 138 11.53 13.47 -0.02
C LYS A 138 13.01 13.80 0.07
N VAL A 139 13.53 13.87 1.30
CA VAL A 139 14.95 14.17 1.55
C VAL A 139 15.85 13.03 1.04
N PHE A 140 15.51 11.79 1.36
CA PHE A 140 16.36 10.64 1.06
C PHE A 140 16.31 10.21 -0.41
N SER A 141 15.14 10.27 -1.05
CA SER A 141 14.97 9.87 -2.44
C SER A 141 15.53 10.88 -3.44
N ALA A 142 15.52 12.17 -3.10
CA ALA A 142 15.85 13.27 -3.99
C ALA A 142 15.14 13.18 -5.36
N LEU A 143 13.91 12.66 -5.39
CA LEU A 143 13.11 12.52 -6.61
C LEU A 143 12.69 13.90 -7.11
N SER A 144 13.04 14.22 -8.35
CA SER A 144 12.74 15.49 -9.03
C SER A 144 12.06 15.31 -10.38
N ASN A 145 11.77 14.06 -10.78
CA ASN A 145 11.12 13.76 -12.06
C ASN A 145 9.67 14.28 -12.07
N PRO A 146 9.29 15.14 -13.04
CA PRO A 146 7.97 15.76 -13.11
C PRO A 146 6.82 14.77 -13.38
N HIS A 147 7.11 13.58 -13.90
CA HIS A 147 6.14 12.51 -14.12
C HIS A 147 5.84 11.70 -12.85
N ILE A 148 6.63 11.90 -11.78
CA ILE A 148 6.45 11.16 -10.52
C ILE A 148 5.69 12.01 -9.52
N ARG A 149 4.49 11.58 -9.16
CA ARG A 149 3.67 12.21 -8.13
C ARG A 149 3.74 11.42 -6.82
N LEU A 150 4.17 12.06 -5.74
CA LEU A 150 4.15 11.46 -4.41
C LEU A 150 2.76 11.56 -3.79
N VAL A 151 2.23 10.42 -3.34
CA VAL A 151 0.94 10.28 -2.67
C VAL A 151 1.15 9.70 -1.28
N SER A 152 0.84 10.47 -0.26
CA SER A 152 0.91 10.03 1.14
C SER A 152 -0.34 9.25 1.54
N LEU A 153 -0.17 8.10 2.19
CA LEU A 153 -1.26 7.27 2.71
C LEU A 153 -1.41 7.42 4.21
N ASN A 154 -2.64 7.59 4.66
CA ASN A 154 -2.99 7.51 6.07
C ASN A 154 -2.90 6.05 6.53
N THR A 155 -1.90 5.73 7.35
CA THR A 155 -1.57 4.35 7.74
C THR A 155 -2.09 3.95 9.12
N ILE A 156 -2.82 4.83 9.79
CA ILE A 156 -3.45 4.46 11.07
C ILE A 156 -4.49 3.37 10.87
N THR A 157 -4.52 2.43 11.81
CA THR A 157 -5.50 1.35 11.81
C THR A 157 -6.79 1.81 12.50
N TYR A 158 -7.92 1.56 11.84
CA TYR A 158 -9.23 1.85 12.41
C TYR A 158 -9.48 1.05 13.70
N LYS A 159 -10.02 1.74 14.71
CA LYS A 159 -10.45 1.15 15.99
C LYS A 159 -11.84 1.69 16.34
N GLY A 160 -12.76 0.82 16.76
CA GLY A 160 -14.10 1.22 17.18
C GLY A 160 -15.20 0.36 16.56
N PHE A 161 -16.33 0.98 16.24
CA PHE A 161 -17.52 0.30 15.75
C PHE A 161 -17.32 -0.31 14.35
N GLU A 162 -17.53 -1.62 14.22
CA GLU A 162 -17.34 -2.35 12.97
C GLU A 162 -18.09 -1.74 11.78
N CYS A 163 -19.31 -1.25 12.01
CA CYS A 163 -20.15 -0.65 10.96
C CYS A 163 -19.54 0.61 10.31
N LEU A 164 -18.61 1.29 10.99
CA LEU A 164 -17.96 2.49 10.46
C LEU A 164 -16.62 2.20 9.76
N ARG A 165 -16.05 1.01 9.90
CA ARG A 165 -14.74 0.65 9.37
C ARG A 165 -14.62 0.90 7.87
N HIS A 166 -15.57 0.41 7.10
CA HIS A 166 -15.57 0.58 5.64
C HIS A 166 -15.66 2.03 5.19
N PHE A 167 -16.38 2.86 5.94
CA PHE A 167 -16.43 4.30 5.68
C PHE A 167 -15.03 4.91 5.74
N PHE A 168 -14.28 4.68 6.82
CA PHE A 168 -12.94 5.24 6.98
C PHE A 168 -11.94 4.70 5.94
N TYR A 169 -12.01 3.41 5.61
CA TYR A 169 -11.17 2.83 4.57
C TYR A 169 -11.48 3.40 3.19
N LYS A 170 -12.74 3.49 2.82
CA LYS A 170 -13.18 4.02 1.53
C LYS A 170 -12.81 5.49 1.32
N HIS A 171 -12.74 6.26 2.40
CA HIS A 171 -12.39 7.68 2.34
C HIS A 171 -10.89 7.94 2.55
N GLY A 172 -10.06 6.91 2.61
CA GLY A 172 -8.60 7.05 2.77
C GLY A 172 -8.20 7.64 4.13
N LEU A 173 -9.07 7.60 5.13
CA LEU A 173 -8.83 8.13 6.47
C LEU A 173 -8.18 7.13 7.42
N SER A 174 -8.22 5.87 7.08
CA SER A 174 -7.47 4.79 7.72
C SER A 174 -7.27 3.65 6.73
N MET A 175 -6.39 2.71 7.05
CA MET A 175 -6.22 1.51 6.23
C MET A 175 -6.18 0.26 7.11
N PRO A 176 -6.45 -0.93 6.53
CA PRO A 176 -6.21 -2.19 7.22
C PRO A 176 -4.76 -2.27 7.72
N LEU A 177 -4.54 -2.95 8.85
CA LEU A 177 -3.19 -3.15 9.36
C LEU A 177 -2.32 -3.79 8.25
N ALA A 178 -1.38 -3.03 7.74
CA ALA A 178 -0.46 -3.50 6.72
C ALA A 178 0.69 -4.26 7.39
N GLN A 179 0.50 -5.56 7.61
CA GLN A 179 1.59 -6.44 8.03
C GLN A 179 2.64 -6.63 6.94
N THR A 180 2.23 -6.46 5.68
CA THR A 180 3.10 -6.52 4.50
C THR A 180 2.76 -5.41 3.51
N VAL A 181 3.71 -5.06 2.65
CA VAL A 181 3.48 -4.11 1.55
C VAL A 181 2.33 -4.59 0.63
N ALA A 182 2.12 -5.90 0.51
CA ALA A 182 1.03 -6.47 -0.29
C ALA A 182 -0.35 -5.98 0.16
N ASN A 183 -0.61 -5.88 1.47
CA ASN A 183 -1.87 -5.35 2.00
C ASN A 183 -2.07 -3.87 1.61
N MET A 184 -1.01 -3.07 1.68
CA MET A 184 -1.04 -1.66 1.25
C MET A 184 -1.35 -1.54 -0.25
N VAL A 185 -0.76 -2.39 -1.09
CA VAL A 185 -0.95 -2.37 -2.55
C VAL A 185 -2.38 -2.72 -2.93
N ILE A 186 -2.98 -3.73 -2.30
CA ILE A 186 -4.39 -4.10 -2.49
C ILE A 186 -5.30 -2.92 -2.09
N TYR A 187 -5.00 -2.28 -0.97
CA TYR A 187 -5.73 -1.09 -0.52
C TYR A 187 -5.63 0.06 -1.54
N VAL A 188 -4.44 0.31 -2.09
CA VAL A 188 -4.22 1.31 -3.15
C VAL A 188 -5.06 0.97 -4.39
N GLY A 189 -5.01 -0.26 -4.89
CA GLY A 189 -5.77 -0.68 -6.06
C GLY A 189 -7.28 -0.50 -5.86
N THR A 190 -7.80 -0.94 -4.71
CA THR A 190 -9.22 -0.82 -4.37
C THR A 190 -9.69 0.64 -4.29
N ASN A 191 -8.92 1.51 -3.61
CA ASN A 191 -9.31 2.92 -3.43
C ASN A 191 -9.05 3.77 -4.67
N SER A 192 -8.18 3.36 -5.57
CA SER A 192 -7.94 4.02 -6.86
C SER A 192 -9.10 3.83 -7.85
N GLY A 193 -9.99 2.85 -7.63
CA GLY A 193 -11.23 2.66 -8.40
C GLY A 193 -11.25 1.46 -9.32
N TYR A 194 -10.22 0.61 -9.32
CA TYR A 194 -10.18 -0.60 -10.14
C TYR A 194 -11.24 -1.62 -9.70
N GLN A 195 -11.87 -2.27 -10.68
CA GLN A 195 -12.92 -3.27 -10.46
C GLN A 195 -12.37 -4.70 -10.36
N GLN A 196 -11.23 -4.94 -11.00
CA GLN A 196 -10.56 -6.25 -10.98
C GLN A 196 -9.10 -6.07 -10.57
N ILE A 197 -8.68 -6.82 -9.58
CA ILE A 197 -7.31 -6.78 -9.05
C ILE A 197 -6.71 -8.18 -9.16
N GLY A 198 -5.71 -8.34 -10.02
CA GLY A 198 -4.90 -9.56 -10.14
C GLY A 198 -3.66 -9.47 -9.26
N LEU A 199 -3.34 -10.53 -8.53
CA LEU A 199 -2.15 -10.62 -7.67
C LEU A 199 -1.14 -11.59 -8.30
N TYR A 200 0.09 -11.13 -8.47
CA TYR A 200 1.19 -11.91 -9.05
C TYR A 200 2.46 -11.74 -8.22
N GLY A 201 3.17 -12.83 -7.96
CA GLY A 201 4.36 -12.80 -7.12
C GLY A 201 4.07 -12.50 -5.64
N VAL A 202 2.86 -12.79 -5.17
CA VAL A 202 2.47 -12.67 -3.75
C VAL A 202 2.63 -14.04 -3.10
N ASP A 203 3.88 -14.48 -2.97
CA ASP A 203 4.20 -15.78 -2.40
C ASP A 203 4.48 -15.63 -0.91
N HIS A 204 3.88 -16.47 -0.08
CA HIS A 204 4.14 -16.56 1.35
C HIS A 204 5.18 -17.63 1.65
N THR A 205 6.34 -17.54 1.00
CA THR A 205 7.43 -18.52 1.12
C THR A 205 8.35 -18.27 2.34
N PHE A 206 7.96 -17.41 3.25
CA PHE A 206 8.75 -17.13 4.48
C PHE A 206 9.00 -18.37 5.34
N PHE A 207 8.20 -19.42 5.19
CA PHE A 207 8.34 -20.67 5.92
C PHE A 207 9.12 -21.74 5.16
N ASP A 208 9.35 -21.55 3.85
CA ASP A 208 10.06 -22.52 3.00
C ASP A 208 11.58 -22.34 3.09
N SER A 209 12.06 -21.21 3.59
CA SER A 209 13.46 -20.88 3.83
C SER A 209 13.75 -20.69 5.32
N MET A 210 13.42 -21.69 6.14
CA MET A 210 13.96 -21.79 7.49
C MET A 210 15.39 -22.34 7.45
N CYS A 211 16.30 -21.71 6.74
CA CYS A 211 17.71 -21.73 7.08
C CYS A 211 17.93 -20.58 8.08
N VAL A 212 17.86 -20.90 9.34
CA VAL A 212 18.36 -20.07 10.43
C VAL A 212 19.88 -20.29 10.38
N ASP A 213 20.61 -19.34 9.82
CA ASP A 213 22.05 -19.18 10.03
C ASP A 213 22.26 -18.35 11.31
#